data_ae37059bbf4ddfbcc207d621f590626b
#
_entry.id   ae37059bbf4ddfbcc207d621f590626b
#
_cell.length_a   1.000
_cell.length_b   1.000
_cell.length_c   1.000
_cell.angle_alpha   90.00
_cell.angle_beta   90.00
_cell.angle_gamma   90.00
#
_symmetry.space_group_name_H-M   'P 1'
#
loop_
_entity.id
_entity.type
_entity.pdbx_description
1 polymer ?
#
loop_
_entity_poly.entity_id
_entity_poly.type
_entity_poly.pdbx_seq_one_letter_code
_entity_poly.pdbx_strand_id
1 'polypeptide(L)'
;MKTSELTTIDDYHDFLAAVKGQGLCEYPMPLRYDTSITGSPFLAAMGGYMGPAAESSPQSFYYDDNDELVYSFITDTYKEYLTLMADWYKEGLITRDLLNSDMLDSSAITSGSYAVFWQDCQFMSMWTEAGKVDDPDYALAGISEPLVEEGQTVGFGDITDISINLMVCTSCDDPETALEWLDYHFSEDGSILCQYGIEGEGLEYKDGKPNYSDLISNNPDGLSTDNALNAYAINMNMFASNGTTLRAAYDEVQQEALNAWNDKREVTKSSFTNLFTLDADETATVQRYYADISTYVAEQVGKFLIGEADIDENWDTFVETVESMGIDEVIDAYTTAGERYFGRLD
;
A
#
# COMPACT_ATOMS: atom_id res chain seq x y z
N MET A 1 1.73 21.45 16.52
CA MET A 1 2.13 20.05 16.69
C MET A 1 3.19 19.76 15.66
N LYS A 2 4.26 19.08 16.00
CA LYS A 2 5.30 18.67 15.04
C LYS A 2 4.93 17.29 14.50
N THR A 3 5.36 16.95 13.31
CA THR A 3 5.14 15.61 12.72
C THR A 3 5.65 14.48 13.62
N SER A 4 6.73 14.70 14.36
CA SER A 4 7.30 13.76 15.34
C SER A 4 6.45 13.56 16.62
N GLU A 5 5.37 14.32 16.78
CA GLU A 5 4.43 14.23 17.91
C GLU A 5 3.16 13.44 17.51
N LEU A 6 3.02 13.06 16.24
CA LEU A 6 1.93 12.20 15.75
C LEU A 6 2.34 10.74 15.97
N THR A 7 1.83 10.13 17.00
CA THR A 7 2.17 8.76 17.40
C THR A 7 0.94 7.89 17.55
N THR A 8 -0.07 8.35 18.26
CA THR A 8 -1.28 7.58 18.51
C THR A 8 -2.43 7.99 17.58
N ILE A 9 -3.45 7.14 17.47
CA ILE A 9 -4.68 7.43 16.75
C ILE A 9 -5.31 8.73 17.26
N ASP A 10 -5.27 8.98 18.57
CA ASP A 10 -5.79 10.21 19.18
C ASP A 10 -4.97 11.44 18.75
N ASP A 11 -3.64 11.33 18.65
CA ASP A 11 -2.80 12.42 18.14
C ASP A 11 -3.15 12.79 16.70
N TYR A 12 -3.41 11.77 15.86
CA TYR A 12 -3.86 11.98 14.48
C TYR A 12 -5.22 12.67 14.43
N HIS A 13 -6.18 12.23 15.25
CA HIS A 13 -7.49 12.87 15.35
C HIS A 13 -7.36 14.35 15.73
N ASP A 14 -6.64 14.64 16.81
CA ASP A 14 -6.47 16.00 17.32
C ASP A 14 -5.75 16.90 16.30
N PHE A 15 -4.77 16.35 15.59
CA PHE A 15 -4.08 17.07 14.51
C PHE A 15 -5.03 17.40 13.35
N LEU A 16 -5.77 16.43 12.83
CA LEU A 16 -6.72 16.63 11.74
C LEU A 16 -7.82 17.62 12.13
N ALA A 17 -8.35 17.49 13.34
CA ALA A 17 -9.36 18.41 13.89
C ALA A 17 -8.81 19.86 14.02
N ALA A 18 -7.57 20.01 14.48
CA ALA A 18 -6.94 21.31 14.59
C ALA A 18 -6.68 21.97 13.23
N VAL A 19 -6.21 21.19 12.23
CA VAL A 19 -5.99 21.68 10.87
C VAL A 19 -7.29 22.16 10.25
N LYS A 20 -8.37 21.36 10.38
CA LYS A 20 -9.70 21.73 9.91
C LYS A 20 -10.25 22.94 10.66
N GLY A 21 -10.14 22.96 11.98
CA GLY A 21 -10.63 24.07 12.82
C GLY A 21 -9.97 25.41 12.52
N GLN A 22 -8.73 25.40 12.03
CA GLN A 22 -8.01 26.59 11.55
C GLN A 22 -8.35 26.98 10.10
N GLY A 23 -9.15 26.16 9.40
CA GLY A 23 -9.52 26.40 8.01
C GLY A 23 -8.37 26.19 7.02
N LEU A 24 -7.35 25.40 7.40
CA LEU A 24 -6.20 25.09 6.54
C LEU A 24 -6.54 24.06 5.47
N CYS A 25 -7.34 23.05 5.82
CA CYS A 25 -7.87 22.06 4.90
C CYS A 25 -9.36 21.88 5.14
N GLU A 26 -10.15 21.72 4.07
CA GLU A 26 -11.58 21.43 4.19
C GLU A 26 -11.82 20.01 4.68
N TYR A 27 -11.09 19.05 4.08
CA TYR A 27 -11.05 17.63 4.44
C TYR A 27 -9.58 17.23 4.58
N PRO A 28 -9.02 17.25 5.80
CA PRO A 28 -7.58 17.14 5.98
C PRO A 28 -6.97 15.78 5.64
N MET A 29 -7.78 14.73 5.50
CA MET A 29 -7.33 13.39 5.13
C MET A 29 -8.17 12.82 3.98
N PRO A 30 -7.56 12.41 2.86
CA PRO A 30 -8.25 11.62 1.84
C PRO A 30 -8.43 10.20 2.37
N LEU A 31 -9.62 9.64 2.19
CA LEU A 31 -9.88 8.22 2.39
C LEU A 31 -10.27 7.65 1.02
N ARG A 32 -9.53 6.65 0.56
CA ARG A 32 -9.86 5.92 -0.66
C ARG A 32 -10.64 4.67 -0.27
N TYR A 33 -11.76 4.46 -0.93
CA TYR A 33 -12.60 3.30 -0.66
C TYR A 33 -11.84 1.98 -0.85
N ASP A 34 -11.11 1.87 -1.95
CA ASP A 34 -10.42 0.65 -2.38
C ASP A 34 -9.18 0.28 -1.55
N THR A 35 -8.41 1.25 -1.09
CA THR A 35 -7.13 1.00 -0.42
C THR A 35 -7.10 1.41 1.04
N SER A 36 -7.82 2.45 1.42
CA SER A 36 -7.75 2.98 2.78
C SER A 36 -8.76 2.35 3.73
N ILE A 37 -9.88 1.83 3.20
CA ILE A 37 -10.88 1.13 4.02
C ILE A 37 -10.46 -0.32 4.28
N THR A 38 -9.76 -0.93 3.32
CA THR A 38 -9.39 -2.35 3.39
C THR A 38 -8.03 -2.61 4.02
N GLY A 39 -7.13 -1.62 4.05
CA GLY A 39 -5.74 -1.80 4.46
C GLY A 39 -5.12 -0.56 5.09
N SER A 40 -5.86 0.16 5.91
CA SER A 40 -5.39 1.39 6.57
C SER A 40 -4.36 1.11 7.67
N PRO A 41 -3.37 1.98 7.86
CA PRO A 41 -2.49 1.94 9.03
C PRO A 41 -3.24 1.99 10.36
N PHE A 42 -4.41 2.62 10.42
CA PHE A 42 -5.25 2.63 11.62
C PHE A 42 -5.85 1.25 11.93
N LEU A 43 -6.24 0.49 10.89
CA LEU A 43 -6.66 -0.89 11.06
C LEU A 43 -5.52 -1.75 11.61
N ALA A 44 -4.30 -1.60 11.08
CA ALA A 44 -3.12 -2.32 11.55
C ALA A 44 -2.78 -1.95 13.00
N ALA A 45 -2.92 -0.69 13.39
CA ALA A 45 -2.75 -0.24 14.76
C ALA A 45 -3.71 -0.93 15.74
N MET A 46 -4.92 -1.22 15.30
CA MET A 46 -5.97 -1.90 16.09
C MET A 46 -5.82 -3.43 16.13
N GLY A 47 -4.77 -4.00 15.52
CA GLY A 47 -4.53 -5.45 15.49
C GLY A 47 -5.06 -6.15 14.25
N GLY A 48 -5.62 -5.41 13.29
CA GLY A 48 -5.88 -5.91 11.94
C GLY A 48 -4.61 -5.94 11.10
N TYR A 49 -4.76 -6.02 9.81
CA TYR A 49 -3.64 -6.13 8.89
C TYR A 49 -3.64 -5.02 7.85
N MET A 50 -2.48 -4.42 7.61
CA MET A 50 -2.26 -3.50 6.52
C MET A 50 -1.50 -4.21 5.39
N GLY A 51 -2.23 -4.61 4.36
CA GLY A 51 -1.66 -5.09 3.11
C GLY A 51 -1.92 -4.10 1.98
N PRO A 52 -1.24 -4.21 0.83
CA PRO A 52 -1.62 -3.50 -0.38
C PRO A 52 -2.98 -4.02 -0.83
N ALA A 53 -4.04 -3.40 -0.36
CA ALA A 53 -5.38 -3.91 -0.47
C ALA A 53 -5.94 -3.79 -1.89
N ALA A 54 -6.55 -4.86 -2.34
CA ALA A 54 -7.63 -4.83 -3.31
C ALA A 54 -8.74 -5.74 -2.78
N GLU A 55 -9.98 -5.32 -2.91
CA GLU A 55 -11.19 -6.01 -2.44
C GLU A 55 -11.33 -7.46 -2.90
N SER A 56 -10.61 -7.83 -3.94
CA SER A 56 -10.58 -9.16 -4.55
C SER A 56 -9.30 -9.95 -4.28
N SER A 57 -8.50 -9.52 -3.30
CA SER A 57 -7.17 -10.05 -3.06
C SER A 57 -7.11 -10.93 -1.80
N PRO A 58 -6.19 -11.89 -1.74
CA PRO A 58 -5.84 -12.61 -0.51
C PRO A 58 -5.54 -11.71 0.69
N GLN A 59 -5.29 -10.45 0.44
CA GLN A 59 -4.95 -9.42 1.43
C GLN A 59 -6.11 -8.99 2.34
N SER A 60 -7.33 -9.40 2.03
CA SER A 60 -8.49 -9.26 2.94
C SER A 60 -8.50 -10.32 4.04
N PHE A 61 -7.51 -11.21 4.03
CA PHE A 61 -7.35 -12.28 5.02
C PHE A 61 -6.05 -12.07 5.79
N TYR A 62 -6.11 -12.27 7.11
CA TYR A 62 -4.95 -12.18 7.97
C TYR A 62 -5.02 -13.22 9.09
N TYR A 63 -3.89 -13.51 9.72
CA TYR A 63 -3.85 -14.38 10.89
C TYR A 63 -4.11 -13.56 12.15
N ASP A 64 -5.12 -13.95 12.89
CA ASP A 64 -5.47 -13.35 14.18
C ASP A 64 -4.52 -13.78 15.32
N ASP A 65 -4.79 -13.30 16.54
CA ASP A 65 -3.99 -13.63 17.71
C ASP A 65 -4.03 -15.12 18.12
N ASN A 66 -4.98 -15.90 17.58
CA ASN A 66 -5.08 -17.36 17.77
C ASN A 66 -4.33 -18.13 16.67
N ASP A 67 -3.66 -17.44 15.75
CA ASP A 67 -3.03 -18.02 14.56
C ASP A 67 -4.03 -18.67 13.59
N GLU A 68 -5.28 -18.17 13.57
CA GLU A 68 -6.33 -18.56 12.67
C GLU A 68 -6.46 -17.54 11.53
N LEU A 69 -6.61 -18.02 10.29
CA LEU A 69 -6.84 -17.15 9.13
C LEU A 69 -8.28 -16.64 9.15
N VAL A 70 -8.46 -15.34 9.20
CA VAL A 70 -9.78 -14.71 9.26
C VAL A 70 -10.01 -13.75 8.10
N TYR A 71 -11.27 -13.53 7.75
CA TYR A 71 -11.67 -12.52 6.78
C TYR A 71 -11.85 -11.18 7.49
N SER A 72 -11.01 -10.21 7.16
CA SER A 72 -10.90 -8.93 7.88
C SER A 72 -12.24 -8.23 8.12
N PHE A 73 -13.08 -8.16 7.11
CA PHE A 73 -14.29 -7.31 7.10
C PHE A 73 -15.40 -7.74 8.07
N ILE A 74 -15.35 -8.95 8.64
CA ILE A 74 -16.35 -9.44 9.61
C ILE A 74 -15.78 -9.60 11.02
N THR A 75 -14.57 -9.10 11.26
CA THR A 75 -13.95 -9.17 12.60
C THR A 75 -14.39 -8.00 13.49
N ASP A 76 -14.34 -8.20 14.81
CA ASP A 76 -14.61 -7.13 15.78
C ASP A 76 -13.61 -5.97 15.62
N THR A 77 -12.35 -6.29 15.33
CA THR A 77 -11.30 -5.29 15.02
C THR A 77 -11.71 -4.40 13.85
N TYR A 78 -12.26 -4.99 12.78
CA TYR A 78 -12.72 -4.21 11.64
C TYR A 78 -13.96 -3.37 11.97
N LYS A 79 -14.87 -3.88 12.82
CA LYS A 79 -16.01 -3.11 13.33
C LYS A 79 -15.57 -1.85 14.05
N GLU A 80 -14.59 -1.99 14.96
CA GLU A 80 -14.03 -0.87 15.73
C GLU A 80 -13.37 0.16 14.79
N TYR A 81 -12.55 -0.32 13.84
CA TYR A 81 -11.93 0.53 12.84
C TYR A 81 -12.95 1.27 11.97
N LEU A 82 -13.96 0.57 11.47
CA LEU A 82 -15.00 1.17 10.64
C LEU A 82 -15.81 2.21 11.41
N THR A 83 -16.07 1.98 12.68
CA THR A 83 -16.71 2.93 13.59
C THR A 83 -15.87 4.21 13.72
N LEU A 84 -14.57 4.07 13.95
CA LEU A 84 -13.65 5.21 13.99
C LEU A 84 -13.67 6.00 12.69
N MET A 85 -13.61 5.33 11.54
CA MET A 85 -13.63 6.00 10.24
C MET A 85 -14.97 6.68 9.94
N ALA A 86 -16.09 6.09 10.34
CA ALA A 86 -17.41 6.68 10.21
C ALA A 86 -17.57 7.95 11.08
N ASP A 87 -17.02 7.95 12.29
CA ASP A 87 -17.00 9.13 13.16
C ASP A 87 -16.14 10.24 12.53
N TRP A 88 -14.96 9.94 12.04
CA TRP A 88 -14.10 10.92 11.36
C TRP A 88 -14.73 11.46 10.07
N TYR A 89 -15.46 10.60 9.32
CA TYR A 89 -16.24 11.04 8.17
C TYR A 89 -17.35 12.01 8.58
N LYS A 90 -18.09 11.72 9.64
CA LYS A 90 -19.15 12.56 10.20
C LYS A 90 -18.62 13.91 10.68
N GLU A 91 -17.44 13.93 11.31
CA GLU A 91 -16.73 15.15 11.71
C GLU A 91 -16.18 15.93 10.52
N GLY A 92 -16.12 15.31 9.35
CA GLY A 92 -15.58 15.87 8.12
C GLY A 92 -14.04 15.99 8.14
N LEU A 93 -13.38 15.09 8.86
CA LEU A 93 -11.92 14.96 8.85
C LEU A 93 -11.45 14.20 7.61
N ILE A 94 -12.34 13.42 7.00
CA ILE A 94 -12.12 12.60 5.82
C ILE A 94 -12.87 13.18 4.62
N THR A 95 -12.32 13.04 3.42
CA THR A 95 -12.96 13.52 2.17
C THR A 95 -14.35 12.91 1.98
N ARG A 96 -15.26 13.70 1.43
CA ARG A 96 -16.63 13.24 1.16
C ARG A 96 -16.80 12.50 -0.16
N ASP A 97 -15.84 12.60 -1.03
CA ASP A 97 -15.84 11.94 -2.34
C ASP A 97 -15.09 10.60 -2.30
N LEU A 98 -15.66 9.64 -1.57
CA LEU A 98 -15.06 8.34 -1.33
C LEU A 98 -15.10 7.42 -2.56
N LEU A 99 -16.10 7.60 -3.42
CA LEU A 99 -16.40 6.65 -4.50
C LEU A 99 -15.75 7.00 -5.84
N ASN A 100 -15.25 8.24 -5.99
CA ASN A 100 -14.72 8.72 -7.27
C ASN A 100 -13.19 8.83 -7.31
N SER A 101 -12.50 8.50 -6.23
CA SER A 101 -11.05 8.68 -6.15
C SER A 101 -10.29 7.37 -6.35
N ASP A 102 -10.24 6.88 -7.59
CA ASP A 102 -9.37 5.74 -7.94
C ASP A 102 -7.88 6.05 -7.73
N MET A 103 -7.53 7.32 -7.66
CA MET A 103 -6.17 7.78 -7.37
C MET A 103 -6.19 9.04 -6.50
N LEU A 104 -5.18 9.21 -5.64
CA LEU A 104 -4.95 10.47 -4.96
C LEU A 104 -4.79 11.59 -5.99
N ASP A 105 -5.58 12.67 -5.83
CA ASP A 105 -5.44 13.83 -6.67
C ASP A 105 -4.11 14.55 -6.37
N SER A 106 -3.14 14.41 -7.27
CA SER A 106 -1.83 15.03 -7.14
C SER A 106 -1.91 16.56 -7.03
N SER A 107 -2.93 17.18 -7.63
CA SER A 107 -3.15 18.61 -7.52
C SER A 107 -3.62 19.01 -6.11
N ALA A 108 -4.41 18.17 -5.47
CA ALA A 108 -4.82 18.38 -4.08
C ALA A 108 -3.64 18.20 -3.10
N ILE A 109 -2.72 17.26 -3.39
CA ILE A 109 -1.49 17.10 -2.61
C ILE A 109 -0.61 18.34 -2.75
N THR A 110 -0.27 18.72 -3.98
CA THR A 110 0.68 19.82 -4.24
C THR A 110 0.14 21.21 -3.87
N SER A 111 -1.17 21.38 -3.78
CA SER A 111 -1.82 22.59 -3.27
C SER A 111 -1.95 22.62 -1.73
N GLY A 112 -1.52 21.56 -1.03
CA GLY A 112 -1.67 21.46 0.42
C GLY A 112 -3.12 21.28 0.90
N SER A 113 -4.01 20.76 0.04
CA SER A 113 -5.41 20.51 0.42
C SER A 113 -5.57 19.35 1.38
N TYR A 114 -4.57 18.44 1.48
CA TYR A 114 -4.51 17.35 2.44
C TYR A 114 -3.40 17.60 3.46
N ALA A 115 -3.66 17.31 4.72
CA ALA A 115 -2.69 17.40 5.80
C ALA A 115 -2.00 16.05 6.07
N VAL A 116 -2.71 14.94 5.90
CA VAL A 116 -2.19 13.57 6.02
C VAL A 116 -2.74 12.74 4.87
N PHE A 117 -1.90 11.93 4.25
CA PHE A 117 -2.29 10.99 3.19
C PHE A 117 -1.30 9.83 3.10
N TRP A 118 -1.70 8.73 2.46
CA TRP A 118 -0.86 7.56 2.21
C TRP A 118 -0.38 7.55 0.77
N GLN A 119 0.91 7.39 0.61
CA GLN A 119 1.51 7.20 -0.71
C GLN A 119 2.95 6.70 -0.59
N ASP A 120 3.48 6.15 -1.69
CA ASP A 120 4.86 5.72 -1.79
C ASP A 120 5.83 6.90 -1.71
N CYS A 121 6.92 6.74 -0.96
CA CYS A 121 7.93 7.78 -0.79
C CYS A 121 8.61 8.19 -2.09
N GLN A 122 8.59 7.35 -3.13
CA GLN A 122 9.16 7.69 -4.44
C GLN A 122 8.58 8.97 -5.04
N PHE A 123 7.32 9.31 -4.73
CA PHE A 123 6.68 10.52 -5.24
C PHE A 123 6.96 11.79 -4.42
N MET A 124 7.55 11.68 -3.23
CA MET A 124 7.71 12.81 -2.31
C MET A 124 8.50 13.98 -2.92
N SER A 125 9.64 13.70 -3.55
CA SER A 125 10.47 14.75 -4.17
C SER A 125 9.74 15.44 -5.30
N MET A 126 9.08 14.69 -6.18
CA MET A 126 8.32 15.24 -7.31
C MET A 126 7.18 16.16 -6.83
N TRP A 127 6.41 15.74 -5.83
CA TRP A 127 5.31 16.55 -5.30
C TRP A 127 5.81 17.74 -4.49
N THR A 128 6.92 17.58 -3.75
CA THR A 128 7.54 18.71 -3.04
C THR A 128 7.99 19.78 -4.02
N GLU A 129 8.65 19.42 -5.12
CA GLU A 129 9.07 20.40 -6.13
C GLU A 129 7.87 21.05 -6.85
N ALA A 130 6.82 20.28 -7.13
CA ALA A 130 5.61 20.82 -7.74
C ALA A 130 4.86 21.77 -6.79
N GLY A 131 4.76 21.45 -5.50
CA GLY A 131 4.11 22.31 -4.49
C GLY A 131 4.87 23.61 -4.25
N LYS A 132 6.21 23.60 -4.32
CA LYS A 132 7.05 24.80 -4.18
C LYS A 132 6.87 25.84 -5.30
N VAL A 133 6.22 25.48 -6.40
CA VAL A 133 5.91 26.44 -7.48
C VAL A 133 4.95 27.52 -6.96
N ASP A 134 3.96 27.13 -6.16
CA ASP A 134 2.94 28.02 -5.62
C ASP A 134 3.25 28.47 -4.19
N ASP A 135 3.89 27.62 -3.39
CA ASP A 135 4.32 27.90 -2.01
C ASP A 135 5.80 27.49 -1.81
N PRO A 136 6.75 28.44 -1.79
CA PRO A 136 8.16 28.13 -1.61
C PRO A 136 8.52 27.40 -0.30
N ASP A 137 7.65 27.46 0.70
CA ASP A 137 7.82 26.78 2.00
C ASP A 137 7.13 25.40 2.02
N TYR A 138 6.52 24.98 0.90
CA TYR A 138 5.88 23.66 0.80
C TYR A 138 6.89 22.55 1.05
N ALA A 139 6.53 21.60 1.91
CA ALA A 139 7.33 20.42 2.23
C ALA A 139 6.44 19.25 2.61
N LEU A 140 6.87 18.06 2.24
CA LEU A 140 6.33 16.79 2.70
C LEU A 140 7.26 16.17 3.73
N ALA A 141 6.71 15.47 4.70
CA ALA A 141 7.46 14.71 5.69
C ALA A 141 6.81 13.33 5.89
N GLY A 142 7.64 12.29 6.04
CA GLY A 142 7.16 11.00 6.52
C GLY A 142 6.79 11.10 8.01
N ILE A 143 5.68 10.47 8.38
CA ILE A 143 5.23 10.35 9.77
C ILE A 143 5.12 8.88 10.13
N SER A 144 5.34 8.53 11.40
CA SER A 144 5.28 7.15 11.88
C SER A 144 3.89 6.55 11.68
N GLU A 145 3.81 5.23 11.64
CA GLU A 145 2.51 4.54 11.70
C GLU A 145 1.75 4.92 12.96
N PRO A 146 0.42 5.12 12.86
CA PRO A 146 -0.40 5.34 14.05
C PRO A 146 -0.38 4.10 14.96
N LEU A 147 -0.49 4.32 16.26
CA LEU A 147 -0.53 3.29 17.28
C LEU A 147 -1.79 3.47 18.14
N VAL A 148 -2.30 2.42 18.74
CA VAL A 148 -3.28 2.54 19.84
C VAL A 148 -2.57 2.97 21.12
N GLU A 149 -1.40 2.39 21.39
CA GLU A 149 -0.58 2.68 22.58
C GLU A 149 0.89 2.88 22.21
N GLU A 150 1.59 3.76 22.93
CA GLU A 150 3.02 3.94 22.75
C GLU A 150 3.81 2.65 22.97
N GLY A 151 4.74 2.35 22.08
CA GLY A 151 5.60 1.16 22.14
C GLY A 151 5.03 -0.08 21.48
N GLN A 152 3.85 0.01 20.90
CA GLN A 152 3.27 -1.02 20.04
C GLN A 152 4.05 -1.16 18.75
N THR A 153 4.03 -2.34 18.13
CA THR A 153 4.38 -2.60 16.75
C THR A 153 3.11 -2.91 15.94
N VAL A 154 3.18 -2.71 14.63
CA VAL A 154 2.05 -2.97 13.73
C VAL A 154 2.44 -4.02 12.69
N GLY A 155 1.55 -4.97 12.45
CA GLY A 155 1.74 -5.97 11.40
C GLY A 155 1.68 -5.30 10.02
N PHE A 156 2.69 -5.52 9.19
CA PHE A 156 2.77 -4.96 7.85
C PHE A 156 3.04 -6.01 6.79
N GLY A 157 2.33 -5.89 5.66
CA GLY A 157 2.28 -6.88 4.61
C GLY A 157 3.30 -6.79 3.51
N ASP A 158 4.33 -6.01 3.67
CA ASP A 158 5.29 -5.85 2.58
C ASP A 158 6.63 -6.56 2.86
N ILE A 159 6.62 -7.86 2.66
CA ILE A 159 7.86 -8.63 2.48
C ILE A 159 8.11 -8.93 1.01
N THR A 160 7.26 -8.43 0.13
CA THR A 160 7.22 -8.92 -1.22
C THR A 160 8.12 -8.18 -2.15
N ASP A 161 9.26 -8.72 -2.22
CA ASP A 161 10.10 -8.55 -3.39
C ASP A 161 9.84 -9.64 -4.45
N ILE A 162 8.82 -10.48 -4.28
CA ILE A 162 8.51 -11.56 -5.23
C ILE A 162 7.11 -11.39 -5.79
N SER A 163 7.02 -10.90 -7.03
CA SER A 163 5.78 -10.91 -7.80
C SER A 163 5.99 -11.67 -9.12
N ILE A 164 4.94 -12.35 -9.61
CA ILE A 164 4.97 -13.00 -10.92
C ILE A 164 4.58 -11.96 -11.96
N ASN A 165 5.58 -11.31 -12.55
CA ASN A 165 5.37 -10.24 -13.52
C ASN A 165 5.59 -10.69 -14.97
N LEU A 166 6.26 -11.84 -15.18
CA LEU A 166 6.68 -12.31 -16.48
C LEU A 166 6.35 -13.77 -16.68
N MET A 167 5.83 -14.10 -17.85
CA MET A 167 5.52 -15.48 -18.26
C MET A 167 6.03 -15.75 -19.65
N VAL A 168 6.65 -16.92 -19.87
CA VAL A 168 7.00 -17.40 -21.19
C VAL A 168 5.81 -18.21 -21.72
N CYS A 169 5.25 -17.79 -22.86
CA CYS A 169 4.12 -18.47 -23.48
C CYS A 169 4.50 -19.86 -23.97
N THR A 170 3.57 -20.81 -23.91
CA THR A 170 3.75 -22.18 -24.46
C THR A 170 3.97 -22.21 -25.97
N SER A 171 3.65 -21.12 -26.69
CA SER A 171 3.91 -20.94 -28.12
C SER A 171 5.29 -20.33 -28.42
N CYS A 172 6.15 -20.14 -27.41
CA CYS A 172 7.52 -19.66 -27.64
C CYS A 172 8.34 -20.75 -28.33
N ASP A 173 8.95 -20.42 -29.47
CA ASP A 173 9.75 -21.38 -30.25
C ASP A 173 11.08 -21.75 -29.55
N ASP A 174 11.61 -20.85 -28.73
CA ASP A 174 12.86 -21.06 -27.96
C ASP A 174 12.70 -20.54 -26.52
N PRO A 175 12.05 -21.34 -25.66
CA PRO A 175 11.83 -20.96 -24.27
C PRO A 175 13.10 -20.91 -23.44
N GLU A 176 14.16 -21.67 -23.80
CA GLU A 176 15.43 -21.64 -23.08
C GLU A 176 16.11 -20.28 -23.24
N THR A 177 16.27 -19.80 -24.47
CA THR A 177 16.83 -18.45 -24.72
C THR A 177 15.98 -17.36 -24.09
N ALA A 178 14.65 -17.49 -24.11
CA ALA A 178 13.77 -16.53 -23.44
C ALA A 178 13.98 -16.48 -21.92
N LEU A 179 14.15 -17.67 -21.29
CA LEU A 179 14.44 -17.74 -19.85
C LEU A 179 15.85 -17.24 -19.52
N GLU A 180 16.86 -17.55 -20.31
CA GLU A 180 18.22 -17.01 -20.13
C GLU A 180 18.23 -15.48 -20.22
N TRP A 181 17.47 -14.91 -21.17
CA TRP A 181 17.33 -13.47 -21.30
C TRP A 181 16.63 -12.84 -20.08
N LEU A 182 15.57 -13.46 -19.56
CA LEU A 182 14.90 -13.01 -18.36
C LEU A 182 15.81 -13.12 -17.13
N ASP A 183 16.50 -14.24 -16.96
CA ASP A 183 17.40 -14.51 -15.83
C ASP A 183 18.55 -13.52 -15.75
N TYR A 184 19.09 -13.07 -16.90
CA TYR A 184 20.12 -12.04 -16.95
C TYR A 184 19.71 -10.78 -16.20
N HIS A 185 18.43 -10.36 -16.28
CA HIS A 185 17.96 -9.13 -15.63
C HIS A 185 17.82 -9.25 -14.10
N PHE A 186 17.90 -10.47 -13.57
CA PHE A 186 18.01 -10.71 -12.12
C PHE A 186 19.45 -10.75 -11.63
N SER A 187 20.44 -10.69 -12.52
CA SER A 187 21.83 -10.51 -12.14
C SER A 187 22.10 -9.07 -11.66
N GLU A 188 23.24 -8.87 -10.95
CA GLU A 188 23.65 -7.54 -10.51
C GLU A 188 23.83 -6.57 -11.70
N ASP A 189 24.49 -7.01 -12.75
CA ASP A 189 24.72 -6.21 -13.97
C ASP A 189 23.40 -5.91 -14.70
N GLY A 190 22.50 -6.90 -14.81
CA GLY A 190 21.20 -6.76 -15.45
C GLY A 190 20.28 -5.82 -14.66
N SER A 191 20.27 -5.91 -13.34
CA SER A 191 19.46 -5.02 -12.49
C SER A 191 19.96 -3.57 -12.56
N ILE A 192 21.28 -3.35 -12.58
CA ILE A 192 21.86 -2.01 -12.75
C ILE A 192 21.51 -1.44 -14.14
N LEU A 193 21.64 -2.26 -15.19
CA LEU A 193 21.26 -1.84 -16.55
C LEU A 193 19.78 -1.43 -16.64
N CYS A 194 18.89 -2.22 -16.05
CA CYS A 194 17.45 -1.91 -16.07
C CYS A 194 17.12 -0.65 -15.28
N GLN A 195 17.75 -0.45 -14.14
CA GLN A 195 17.43 0.64 -13.22
C GLN A 195 18.08 1.96 -13.61
N TYR A 196 19.35 1.93 -14.03
CA TYR A 196 20.14 3.14 -14.27
C TYR A 196 20.45 3.37 -15.75
N GLY A 197 20.30 2.37 -16.60
CA GLY A 197 20.70 2.44 -18.00
C GLY A 197 22.20 2.21 -18.20
N ILE A 198 22.73 2.80 -19.27
CA ILE A 198 24.11 2.62 -19.73
C ILE A 198 25.03 3.63 -19.03
N GLU A 199 26.24 3.18 -18.63
CA GLU A 199 27.27 4.06 -18.08
C GLU A 199 27.68 5.16 -19.07
N GLY A 200 27.68 6.40 -18.58
CA GLY A 200 27.90 7.61 -19.38
C GLY A 200 26.65 8.18 -20.05
N GLU A 201 25.49 7.51 -19.90
CA GLU A 201 24.15 8.02 -20.24
C GLU A 201 23.31 8.15 -18.96
N GLY A 202 22.47 7.20 -18.64
CA GLY A 202 21.65 7.20 -17.42
C GLY A 202 22.43 6.85 -16.15
N LEU A 203 23.45 5.99 -16.26
CA LEU A 203 24.28 5.52 -15.15
C LEU A 203 25.56 6.33 -14.98
N GLU A 204 25.88 6.71 -13.76
CA GLU A 204 27.21 7.12 -13.33
C GLU A 204 27.58 6.41 -12.02
N TYR A 205 28.87 6.31 -11.71
CA TYR A 205 29.33 5.78 -10.43
C TYR A 205 29.83 6.91 -9.52
N LYS A 206 29.22 7.05 -8.33
CA LYS A 206 29.68 7.95 -7.26
C LYS A 206 30.17 7.09 -6.09
N ASP A 207 31.42 7.25 -5.69
CA ASP A 207 32.04 6.46 -4.61
C ASP A 207 31.92 4.94 -4.82
N GLY A 208 31.97 4.50 -6.08
CA GLY A 208 31.84 3.09 -6.46
C GLY A 208 30.42 2.52 -6.40
N LYS A 209 29.42 3.36 -6.20
CA LYS A 209 28.01 2.98 -6.20
C LYS A 209 27.30 3.51 -7.45
N PRO A 210 26.41 2.70 -8.04
CA PRO A 210 25.59 3.17 -9.16
C PRO A 210 24.69 4.33 -8.72
N ASN A 211 24.57 5.33 -9.56
CA ASN A 211 23.78 6.54 -9.33
C ASN A 211 23.23 7.06 -10.65
N TYR A 212 22.16 7.82 -10.60
CA TYR A 212 21.65 8.51 -11.78
C TYR A 212 22.59 9.64 -12.21
N SER A 213 22.82 9.72 -13.51
CA SER A 213 23.57 10.83 -14.12
C SER A 213 22.73 12.11 -14.14
N ASP A 214 23.38 13.23 -14.49
CA ASP A 214 22.68 14.49 -14.69
C ASP A 214 21.65 14.44 -15.84
N LEU A 215 21.77 13.50 -16.79
CA LEU A 215 20.73 13.30 -17.81
C LEU A 215 19.43 12.80 -17.22
N ILE A 216 19.45 12.13 -16.06
CA ILE A 216 18.26 11.69 -15.34
C ILE A 216 17.85 12.73 -14.29
N SER A 217 18.77 13.15 -13.44
CA SER A 217 18.45 13.96 -12.25
C SER A 217 18.31 15.45 -12.53
N ASN A 218 18.98 15.98 -13.56
CA ASN A 218 19.00 17.39 -13.99
C ASN A 218 18.95 17.50 -15.51
N ASN A 219 17.96 16.86 -16.13
CA ASN A 219 17.89 16.74 -17.58
C ASN A 219 17.98 18.11 -18.27
N PRO A 220 18.93 18.31 -19.22
CA PRO A 220 19.15 19.60 -19.90
C PRO A 220 17.99 20.03 -20.79
N ASP A 221 17.13 19.10 -21.22
CA ASP A 221 15.94 19.36 -22.03
C ASP A 221 14.68 19.58 -21.18
N GLY A 222 14.83 19.59 -19.83
CA GLY A 222 13.74 19.81 -18.89
C GLY A 222 12.78 18.62 -18.75
N LEU A 223 13.23 17.41 -19.07
CA LEU A 223 12.45 16.21 -18.80
C LEU A 223 12.32 16.00 -17.29
N SER A 224 11.15 15.57 -16.84
CA SER A 224 11.00 15.03 -15.48
C SER A 224 11.88 13.78 -15.32
N THR A 225 12.23 13.45 -14.09
CA THR A 225 13.02 12.23 -13.77
C THR A 225 12.43 10.99 -14.41
N ASP A 226 11.11 10.79 -14.32
CA ASP A 226 10.43 9.63 -14.92
C ASP A 226 10.55 9.61 -16.46
N ASN A 227 10.39 10.77 -17.12
CA ASN A 227 10.55 10.85 -18.55
C ASN A 227 12.00 10.65 -18.97
N ALA A 228 12.95 11.12 -18.18
CA ALA A 228 14.36 10.89 -18.41
C ALA A 228 14.74 9.41 -18.19
N LEU A 229 14.23 8.76 -17.15
CA LEU A 229 14.38 7.31 -16.95
C LEU A 229 13.84 6.50 -18.12
N ASN A 230 12.66 6.84 -18.61
CA ASN A 230 12.10 6.20 -19.80
C ASN A 230 12.92 6.43 -21.08
N ALA A 231 13.68 7.51 -21.15
CA ALA A 231 14.51 7.84 -22.32
C ALA A 231 15.92 7.20 -22.26
N TYR A 232 16.50 7.07 -21.06
CA TYR A 232 17.92 6.71 -20.86
C TYR A 232 18.15 5.44 -20.06
N ALA A 233 17.09 4.87 -19.49
CA ALA A 233 17.10 3.58 -18.79
C ALA A 233 15.96 2.70 -19.31
N ILE A 234 15.92 1.44 -18.91
CA ILE A 234 14.81 0.55 -19.28
C ILE A 234 13.57 0.88 -18.45
N ASN A 235 13.78 1.37 -17.22
CA ASN A 235 12.75 1.72 -16.24
C ASN A 235 11.63 0.65 -16.12
N MET A 236 12.04 -0.62 -16.13
CA MET A 236 11.10 -1.73 -16.05
C MET A 236 11.11 -2.28 -14.63
N ASN A 237 10.08 -1.98 -13.86
CA ASN A 237 9.83 -2.58 -12.54
C ASN A 237 9.52 -4.10 -12.58
N MET A 238 9.71 -4.72 -13.74
CA MET A 238 9.40 -6.15 -13.96
C MET A 238 10.56 -7.08 -13.59
N PHE A 239 11.75 -6.55 -13.36
CA PHE A 239 12.93 -7.33 -13.00
C PHE A 239 13.33 -7.05 -11.56
N ALA A 240 14.28 -7.83 -11.02
CA ALA A 240 14.78 -7.63 -9.69
C ALA A 240 15.26 -6.19 -9.52
N SER A 241 14.54 -5.40 -8.75
CA SER A 241 15.09 -4.16 -8.21
C SER A 241 15.87 -4.53 -6.96
N ASN A 242 17.14 -4.23 -6.93
CA ASN A 242 17.85 -4.25 -5.67
C ASN A 242 17.31 -3.11 -4.80
N GLY A 243 16.40 -3.41 -3.86
CA GLY A 243 15.78 -2.42 -2.99
C GLY A 243 16.79 -1.54 -2.25
N THR A 244 18.00 -2.07 -1.99
CA THR A 244 19.13 -1.30 -1.44
C THR A 244 19.57 -0.22 -2.41
N THR A 245 19.59 -0.51 -3.70
CA THR A 245 20.04 0.41 -4.75
C THR A 245 18.97 1.48 -5.03
N LEU A 246 17.70 1.10 -5.04
CA LEU A 246 16.59 2.03 -5.20
C LEU A 246 16.56 3.03 -4.03
N ARG A 247 16.68 2.53 -2.80
CA ARG A 247 16.72 3.37 -1.59
C ARG A 247 17.97 4.26 -1.52
N ALA A 248 19.08 3.84 -2.13
CA ALA A 248 20.29 4.67 -2.21
C ALA A 248 20.13 5.90 -3.12
N ALA A 249 19.15 5.87 -4.04
CA ALA A 249 18.81 7.00 -4.90
C ALA A 249 17.83 7.98 -4.26
N TYR A 250 17.25 7.64 -3.12
CA TYR A 250 16.31 8.51 -2.40
C TYR A 250 17.06 9.65 -1.72
N ASP A 251 16.44 10.82 -1.73
CA ASP A 251 16.94 11.97 -0.99
C ASP A 251 16.78 11.80 0.54
N GLU A 252 17.32 12.73 1.31
CA GLU A 252 17.33 12.68 2.78
C GLU A 252 15.90 12.60 3.35
N VAL A 253 14.95 13.35 2.77
CA VAL A 253 13.55 13.39 3.22
C VAL A 253 12.85 12.04 2.97
N GLN A 254 13.09 11.45 1.81
CA GLN A 254 12.56 10.12 1.48
C GLN A 254 13.14 9.03 2.39
N GLN A 255 14.44 9.09 2.69
CA GLN A 255 15.09 8.16 3.61
C GLN A 255 14.58 8.30 5.04
N GLU A 256 14.39 9.53 5.52
CA GLU A 256 13.76 9.80 6.82
C GLU A 256 12.33 9.27 6.88
N ALA A 257 11.55 9.43 5.82
CA ALA A 257 10.19 8.89 5.72
C ALA A 257 10.18 7.35 5.82
N LEU A 258 11.04 6.67 5.07
CA LEU A 258 11.18 5.21 5.14
C LEU A 258 11.57 4.72 6.53
N ASN A 259 12.47 5.43 7.19
CA ASN A 259 12.88 5.10 8.56
C ASN A 259 11.71 5.27 9.54
N ALA A 260 10.94 6.37 9.41
CA ALA A 260 9.77 6.61 10.24
C ALA A 260 8.71 5.53 10.07
N TRP A 261 8.44 5.10 8.84
CA TRP A 261 7.46 4.04 8.55
C TRP A 261 7.90 2.68 9.03
N ASN A 262 9.19 2.33 8.86
CA ASN A 262 9.68 1.01 9.26
C ASN A 262 9.97 0.86 10.76
N ASP A 263 10.03 1.97 11.51
CA ASP A 263 10.38 1.94 12.94
C ASP A 263 9.37 1.13 13.79
N LYS A 264 8.10 1.11 13.37
CA LYS A 264 7.01 0.43 14.09
C LYS A 264 6.48 -0.81 13.38
N ARG A 265 6.94 -1.09 12.17
CA ARG A 265 6.46 -2.22 11.36
C ARG A 265 7.16 -3.50 11.74
N GLU A 266 6.40 -4.58 11.80
CA GLU A 266 6.95 -5.93 11.96
C GLU A 266 6.38 -6.89 10.92
N VAL A 267 7.19 -7.87 10.52
CA VAL A 267 6.77 -8.95 9.65
C VAL A 267 6.05 -10.00 10.49
N THR A 268 4.79 -10.23 10.17
CA THR A 268 3.94 -11.24 10.80
C THR A 268 3.63 -12.37 9.82
N LYS A 269 2.98 -13.44 10.30
CA LYS A 269 2.48 -14.52 9.42
C LYS A 269 1.52 -13.98 8.37
N SER A 270 0.74 -12.96 8.68
CA SER A 270 -0.15 -12.27 7.74
C SER A 270 0.59 -11.62 6.58
N SER A 271 1.86 -11.25 6.76
CA SER A 271 2.68 -10.65 5.70
C SER A 271 2.89 -11.57 4.49
N PHE A 272 2.64 -12.86 4.64
CA PHE A 272 2.84 -13.86 3.59
C PHE A 272 1.56 -14.25 2.85
N THR A 273 0.39 -13.73 3.22
CA THR A 273 -0.90 -14.16 2.64
C THR A 273 -1.00 -13.94 1.13
N ASN A 274 -0.35 -12.91 0.60
CA ASN A 274 -0.27 -12.62 -0.83
C ASN A 274 0.60 -13.62 -1.62
N LEU A 275 1.39 -14.46 -0.95
CA LEU A 275 2.22 -15.49 -1.56
C LEU A 275 1.52 -16.86 -1.64
N PHE A 276 0.32 -16.97 -1.08
CA PHE A 276 -0.43 -18.21 -1.13
C PHE A 276 -0.90 -18.48 -2.56
N THR A 277 -0.58 -19.66 -3.04
CA THR A 277 -0.98 -20.12 -4.37
C THR A 277 -2.11 -21.13 -4.25
N LEU A 278 -3.29 -20.75 -4.71
CA LEU A 278 -4.45 -21.63 -4.77
C LEU A 278 -4.25 -22.69 -5.86
N ASP A 279 -4.67 -23.92 -5.58
CA ASP A 279 -4.78 -24.94 -6.61
C ASP A 279 -6.08 -24.78 -7.43
N ALA A 280 -6.35 -25.70 -8.35
CA ALA A 280 -7.50 -25.59 -9.24
C ALA A 280 -8.86 -25.67 -8.52
N ASP A 281 -8.96 -26.53 -7.49
CA ASP A 281 -10.19 -26.73 -6.73
C ASP A 281 -10.43 -25.56 -5.76
N GLU A 282 -9.37 -25.09 -5.08
CA GLU A 282 -9.38 -23.89 -4.25
C GLU A 282 -9.74 -22.63 -5.07
N THR A 283 -9.14 -22.49 -6.25
CA THR A 283 -9.46 -21.40 -7.18
C THR A 283 -10.93 -21.42 -7.60
N ALA A 284 -11.46 -22.61 -7.93
CA ALA A 284 -12.86 -22.75 -8.30
C ALA A 284 -13.82 -22.39 -7.14
N THR A 285 -13.45 -22.74 -5.90
CA THR A 285 -14.19 -22.38 -4.70
C THR A 285 -14.21 -20.87 -4.50
N VAL A 286 -13.05 -20.23 -4.52
CA VAL A 286 -12.94 -18.77 -4.38
C VAL A 286 -13.73 -18.04 -5.48
N GLN A 287 -13.59 -18.44 -6.73
CA GLN A 287 -14.34 -17.85 -7.85
C GLN A 287 -15.87 -18.02 -7.71
N ARG A 288 -16.31 -19.08 -7.07
CA ARG A 288 -17.73 -19.34 -6.88
C ARG A 288 -18.40 -18.39 -5.89
N TYR A 289 -17.72 -18.02 -4.82
CA TYR A 289 -18.32 -17.32 -3.68
C TYR A 289 -17.84 -15.88 -3.53
N TYR A 290 -16.55 -15.62 -3.77
CA TYR A 290 -15.92 -14.41 -3.29
C TYR A 290 -16.33 -13.14 -4.05
N ALA A 291 -16.66 -13.23 -5.34
CA ALA A 291 -17.06 -12.06 -6.12
C ALA A 291 -18.38 -11.43 -5.61
N ASP A 292 -19.36 -12.25 -5.26
CA ASP A 292 -20.63 -11.79 -4.72
C ASP A 292 -20.46 -11.26 -3.29
N ILE A 293 -19.64 -11.95 -2.48
CA ILE A 293 -19.30 -11.53 -1.11
C ILE A 293 -18.62 -10.16 -1.13
N SER A 294 -17.57 -9.98 -1.92
CA SER A 294 -16.82 -8.71 -1.99
C SER A 294 -17.71 -7.56 -2.43
N THR A 295 -18.61 -7.78 -3.38
CA THR A 295 -19.58 -6.78 -3.82
C THR A 295 -20.54 -6.38 -2.69
N TYR A 296 -21.09 -7.38 -1.97
CA TYR A 296 -21.98 -7.12 -0.84
C TYR A 296 -21.26 -6.38 0.29
N VAL A 297 -20.05 -6.83 0.65
CA VAL A 297 -19.22 -6.19 1.68
C VAL A 297 -18.94 -4.74 1.30
N ALA A 298 -18.50 -4.50 0.07
CA ALA A 298 -18.21 -3.16 -0.43
C ALA A 298 -19.42 -2.22 -0.29
N GLU A 299 -20.61 -2.70 -0.66
CA GLU A 299 -21.85 -1.93 -0.55
C GLU A 299 -22.20 -1.62 0.92
N GLN A 300 -22.11 -2.59 1.82
CA GLN A 300 -22.48 -2.41 3.22
C GLN A 300 -21.47 -1.53 3.96
N VAL A 301 -20.18 -1.76 3.78
CA VAL A 301 -19.11 -0.92 4.36
C VAL A 301 -19.27 0.54 3.93
N GLY A 302 -19.57 0.76 2.64
CA GLY A 302 -19.87 2.11 2.15
C GLY A 302 -21.05 2.76 2.89
N LYS A 303 -22.16 2.03 3.10
CA LYS A 303 -23.34 2.55 3.84
C LYS A 303 -23.02 2.84 5.32
N PHE A 304 -22.26 1.97 5.97
CA PHE A 304 -21.80 2.18 7.34
C PHE A 304 -20.94 3.45 7.45
N LEU A 305 -19.96 3.58 6.56
CA LEU A 305 -19.01 4.69 6.58
C LEU A 305 -19.69 6.06 6.42
N ILE A 306 -20.66 6.17 5.50
CA ILE A 306 -21.38 7.44 5.27
C ILE A 306 -22.56 7.65 6.21
N GLY A 307 -22.87 6.69 7.08
CA GLY A 307 -23.96 6.76 8.05
C GLY A 307 -25.36 6.52 7.46
N GLU A 308 -25.47 5.87 6.29
CA GLU A 308 -26.76 5.41 5.76
C GLU A 308 -27.31 4.20 6.52
N ALA A 309 -26.42 3.38 7.11
CA ALA A 309 -26.76 2.30 8.00
C ALA A 309 -26.00 2.47 9.32
N ASP A 310 -26.69 2.23 10.44
CA ASP A 310 -26.08 2.23 11.76
C ASP A 310 -25.26 0.95 11.95
N ILE A 311 -23.98 1.09 12.36
CA ILE A 311 -23.07 -0.03 12.51
C ILE A 311 -23.55 -0.97 13.62
N ASP A 312 -23.89 -0.44 14.79
CA ASP A 312 -24.25 -1.27 15.95
C ASP A 312 -25.56 -2.03 15.74
N GLU A 313 -26.54 -1.41 15.06
CA GLU A 313 -27.81 -2.05 14.79
C GLU A 313 -27.75 -3.12 13.68
N ASN A 314 -26.80 -3.00 12.74
CA ASN A 314 -26.79 -3.85 11.54
C ASN A 314 -25.57 -4.79 11.45
N TRP A 315 -24.59 -4.67 12.34
CA TRP A 315 -23.36 -5.44 12.27
C TRP A 315 -23.57 -6.97 12.29
N ASP A 316 -24.35 -7.45 13.25
CA ASP A 316 -24.60 -8.89 13.37
C ASP A 316 -25.29 -9.44 12.12
N THR A 317 -26.26 -8.71 11.57
CA THR A 317 -26.94 -9.10 10.32
C THR A 317 -26.00 -9.08 9.13
N PHE A 318 -25.07 -8.11 9.08
CA PHE A 318 -24.03 -8.04 8.06
C PHE A 318 -23.13 -9.26 8.12
N VAL A 319 -22.59 -9.61 9.29
CA VAL A 319 -21.74 -10.79 9.50
C VAL A 319 -22.48 -12.08 9.12
N GLU A 320 -23.70 -12.32 9.67
CA GLU A 320 -24.51 -13.48 9.35
C GLU A 320 -24.79 -13.61 7.84
N THR A 321 -24.96 -12.49 7.14
CA THR A 321 -25.18 -12.49 5.69
C THR A 321 -23.93 -12.95 4.96
N VAL A 322 -22.75 -12.39 5.30
CA VAL A 322 -21.45 -12.76 4.69
C VAL A 322 -21.16 -14.26 4.94
N GLU A 323 -21.41 -14.74 6.15
CA GLU A 323 -21.28 -16.15 6.49
C GLU A 323 -22.23 -17.03 5.63
N SER A 324 -23.50 -16.63 5.51
CA SER A 324 -24.49 -17.34 4.70
C SER A 324 -24.16 -17.36 3.19
N MET A 325 -23.37 -16.39 2.72
CA MET A 325 -22.87 -16.36 1.34
C MET A 325 -21.70 -17.31 1.09
N GLY A 326 -21.15 -17.93 2.14
CA GLY A 326 -20.13 -18.97 2.05
C GLY A 326 -18.70 -18.46 2.17
N ILE A 327 -18.46 -17.42 3.00
CA ILE A 327 -17.12 -16.93 3.26
C ILE A 327 -16.23 -17.99 3.92
N ASP A 328 -16.79 -18.88 4.72
CA ASP A 328 -16.07 -19.96 5.37
C ASP A 328 -15.37 -20.88 4.37
N GLU A 329 -16.05 -21.18 3.25
CA GLU A 329 -15.46 -22.01 2.15
C GLU A 329 -14.25 -21.28 1.50
N VAL A 330 -14.28 -19.96 1.47
CA VAL A 330 -13.18 -19.15 0.95
C VAL A 330 -12.03 -19.12 1.95
N ILE A 331 -12.32 -18.94 3.24
CA ILE A 331 -11.33 -18.99 4.33
C ILE A 331 -10.63 -20.36 4.33
N ASP A 332 -11.38 -21.46 4.24
CA ASP A 332 -10.83 -22.80 4.20
C ASP A 332 -9.88 -23.01 3.00
N ALA A 333 -10.25 -22.50 1.82
CA ALA A 333 -9.39 -22.56 0.63
C ALA A 333 -8.06 -21.82 0.84
N TYR A 334 -8.10 -20.60 1.38
CA TYR A 334 -6.88 -19.84 1.68
C TYR A 334 -6.09 -20.44 2.85
N THR A 335 -6.74 -20.99 3.86
CA THR A 335 -6.08 -21.70 4.98
C THR A 335 -5.29 -22.89 4.46
N THR A 336 -5.90 -23.71 3.59
CA THR A 336 -5.23 -24.86 2.98
C THR A 336 -4.02 -24.43 2.13
N ALA A 337 -4.18 -23.36 1.35
CA ALA A 337 -3.08 -22.80 0.58
C ALA A 337 -1.94 -22.26 1.47
N GLY A 338 -2.27 -21.62 2.58
CA GLY A 338 -1.33 -21.14 3.58
C GLY A 338 -0.56 -22.27 4.28
N GLU A 339 -1.26 -23.31 4.72
CA GLU A 339 -0.62 -24.52 5.29
C GLU A 339 0.37 -25.15 4.31
N ARG A 340 -0.02 -25.24 3.03
CA ARG A 340 0.85 -25.73 1.96
C ARG A 340 2.05 -24.82 1.71
N TYR A 341 1.88 -23.50 1.82
CA TYR A 341 2.97 -22.52 1.71
C TYR A 341 3.98 -22.69 2.84
N PHE A 342 3.53 -22.63 4.09
CA PHE A 342 4.40 -22.73 5.26
C PHE A 342 5.03 -24.12 5.40
N GLY A 343 4.31 -25.21 5.08
CA GLY A 343 4.86 -26.55 5.08
C GLY A 343 5.96 -26.83 4.03
N ARG A 344 6.25 -25.88 3.13
CA ARG A 344 7.40 -25.94 2.21
C ARG A 344 8.64 -25.22 2.76
N LEU A 345 8.46 -24.41 3.80
CA LEU A 345 9.54 -23.66 4.44
C LEU A 345 10.22 -24.46 5.56
N ASP A 346 9.54 -25.51 6.08
CA ASP A 346 10.08 -26.50 7.03
C ASP A 346 10.89 -27.61 6.29
#